data_469f1aa53ded22317c00c31402b12e0b
#
_entry.id   469f1aa53ded22317c00c31402b12e0b
#
_cell.length_a   1.000
_cell.length_b   1.000
_cell.length_c   1.000
_cell.angle_alpha   90.00
_cell.angle_beta   90.00
_cell.angle_gamma   90.00
#
_symmetry.space_group_name_H-M   'P 1'
#
loop_
_entity.id
_entity.type
_entity.pdbx_description
1 polymer ?
#
loop_
_entity_poly.entity_id
_entity_poly.type
_entity_poly.pdbx_seq_one_letter_code
_entity_poly.pdbx_strand_id
1 'polypeptide(L)'
;MQRIGPAEIQSLAPAGHYIALRIGFAFPVEEINSLPLDWVDHYTKNRYMLFDPIIRWAYSSVGALRWSDIPIDDPRRIIFQAHTFGLRYGAAISVFDGNAAGKRSFGSFARSDRDYFDI
;
A
#
# COMPACT_ATOMS: atom_id res chain seq x y z
N MET A 1 -21.24 11.12 -6.97
CA MET A 1 -20.10 10.23 -6.62
C MET A 1 -20.19 9.83 -5.18
N GLN A 2 -20.14 8.55 -4.92
CA GLN A 2 -20.19 8.02 -3.56
C GLN A 2 -18.80 8.09 -2.93
N ARG A 3 -18.71 8.66 -1.77
CA ARG A 3 -17.45 8.72 -1.03
C ARG A 3 -17.32 7.48 -0.16
N ILE A 4 -16.11 6.91 -0.13
CA ILE A 4 -15.78 5.85 0.79
C ILE A 4 -15.25 6.51 2.06
N GLY A 5 -15.92 6.27 3.19
CA GLY A 5 -15.49 6.82 4.47
C GLY A 5 -14.48 5.94 5.18
N PRO A 6 -13.90 6.44 6.30
CA PRO A 6 -12.92 5.66 7.07
C PRO A 6 -13.46 4.33 7.58
N ALA A 7 -14.75 4.25 7.90
CA ALA A 7 -15.35 3.01 8.39
C ALA A 7 -15.37 1.93 7.32
N GLU A 8 -15.66 2.28 6.07
CA GLU A 8 -15.68 1.34 4.96
C GLU A 8 -14.27 0.85 4.64
N ILE A 9 -13.28 1.73 4.68
CA ILE A 9 -11.89 1.35 4.46
C ILE A 9 -11.44 0.40 5.56
N GLN A 10 -11.77 0.67 6.81
CA GLN A 10 -11.41 -0.19 7.92
C GLN A 10 -12.09 -1.56 7.83
N SER A 11 -13.33 -1.60 7.36
CA SER A 11 -14.05 -2.85 7.14
C SER A 11 -13.39 -3.69 6.05
N LEU A 12 -12.94 -3.06 4.98
CA LEU A 12 -12.26 -3.72 3.87
C LEU A 12 -10.85 -4.17 4.24
N ALA A 13 -10.14 -3.35 5.00
CA ALA A 13 -8.74 -3.57 5.36
C ALA A 13 -8.56 -3.48 6.88
N PRO A 14 -9.12 -4.45 7.65
CA PRO A 14 -9.11 -4.37 9.11
C PRO A 14 -7.71 -4.49 9.73
N ALA A 15 -6.73 -5.03 9.02
CA ALA A 15 -5.35 -5.10 9.51
C ALA A 15 -4.60 -3.78 9.34
N GLY A 16 -5.09 -2.88 8.48
CA GLY A 16 -4.51 -1.57 8.29
C GLY A 16 -4.36 -1.21 6.82
N HIS A 17 -4.06 0.06 6.60
CA HIS A 17 -3.85 0.58 5.25
C HIS A 17 -2.88 1.75 5.26
N TYR A 18 -2.28 1.99 4.10
CA TYR A 18 -1.45 3.15 3.82
C TYR A 18 -1.93 3.78 2.52
N ILE A 19 -2.15 5.09 2.54
CA ILE A 19 -2.59 5.84 1.37
C ILE A 19 -1.70 7.07 1.22
N ALA A 20 -1.14 7.24 0.02
CA ALA A 20 -0.35 8.41 -0.34
C ALA A 20 -1.02 9.10 -1.52
N LEU A 21 -1.41 10.35 -1.34
CA LEU A 21 -2.16 11.11 -2.33
C LEU A 21 -1.32 12.21 -2.95
N ARG A 22 -1.40 12.33 -4.26
CA ARG A 22 -0.80 13.39 -5.05
C ARG A 22 0.70 13.51 -4.79
N ILE A 23 1.42 12.43 -5.02
CA ILE A 23 2.86 12.41 -4.90
C ILE A 23 3.44 13.30 -6.00
N GLY A 24 4.04 14.41 -5.60
CA GLY A 24 4.65 15.34 -6.53
C GLY A 24 6.07 14.88 -6.87
N PHE A 25 7.05 15.64 -6.41
CA PHE A 25 8.45 15.32 -6.68
C PHE A 25 8.97 14.16 -5.84
N ALA A 26 8.75 14.21 -4.51
CA ALA A 26 9.26 13.19 -3.61
C ALA A 26 8.27 12.84 -2.49
N PHE A 27 7.34 13.74 -2.18
CA PHE A 27 6.47 13.59 -1.03
C PHE A 27 5.01 13.72 -1.44
N PRO A 28 4.09 12.94 -0.82
CA PRO A 28 2.67 13.12 -1.06
C PRO A 28 2.17 14.42 -0.44
N VAL A 29 1.11 14.98 -1.03
CA VAL A 29 0.40 16.10 -0.44
C VAL A 29 -0.32 15.66 0.82
N GLU A 30 -0.82 14.42 0.82
CA GLU A 30 -1.55 13.86 1.93
C GLU A 30 -1.15 12.40 2.13
N GLU A 31 -0.99 12.01 3.39
CA GLU A 31 -0.61 10.65 3.73
C GLU A 31 -1.48 10.15 4.87
N ILE A 32 -2.03 8.95 4.71
CA ILE A 32 -2.83 8.29 5.74
C ILE A 32 -2.18 6.94 6.03
N ASN A 33 -1.83 6.71 7.30
CA ASN A 33 -1.17 5.47 7.70
C ASN A 33 -1.86 4.92 8.95
N SER A 34 -2.59 3.82 8.78
CA SER A 34 -3.22 3.11 9.90
C SER A 34 -2.67 1.69 10.08
N LEU A 35 -1.47 1.44 9.56
CA LEU A 35 -0.79 0.16 9.75
C LEU A 35 -0.38 -0.01 11.21
N PRO A 36 -0.19 -1.27 11.69
CA PRO A 36 0.29 -1.50 13.04
C PRO A 36 1.58 -0.75 13.34
N LEU A 37 1.67 -0.10 14.51
CA LEU A 37 2.81 0.75 14.84
C LEU A 37 4.12 -0.04 14.90
N ASP A 38 4.07 -1.28 15.36
CA ASP A 38 5.26 -2.13 15.40
C ASP A 38 5.78 -2.45 14.01
N TRP A 39 4.88 -2.64 13.03
CA TRP A 39 5.27 -2.81 11.63
C TRP A 39 5.88 -1.53 11.06
N VAL A 40 5.24 -0.38 11.34
CA VAL A 40 5.75 0.92 10.87
C VAL A 40 7.15 1.18 11.43
N ASP A 41 7.37 0.89 12.70
CA ASP A 41 8.69 1.05 13.33
C ASP A 41 9.73 0.13 12.68
N HIS A 42 9.38 -1.14 12.49
CA HIS A 42 10.26 -2.12 11.87
C HIS A 42 10.60 -1.72 10.42
N TYR A 43 9.59 -1.32 9.68
CA TYR A 43 9.71 -0.89 8.29
C TYR A 43 10.62 0.33 8.15
N THR A 44 10.39 1.35 8.98
CA THR A 44 11.13 2.61 8.95
C THR A 44 12.57 2.39 9.40
N LYS A 45 12.77 1.64 10.48
CA LYS A 45 14.09 1.36 11.03
C LYS A 45 14.99 0.64 10.03
N ASN A 46 14.42 -0.26 9.24
CA ASN A 46 15.16 -1.04 8.26
C ASN A 46 15.18 -0.38 6.86
N ARG A 47 14.59 0.80 6.72
CA ARG A 47 14.54 1.54 5.45
C ARG A 47 13.94 0.73 4.31
N TYR A 48 12.90 -0.03 4.60
CA TYR A 48 12.29 -0.94 3.64
C TYR A 48 11.64 -0.22 2.45
N MET A 49 11.32 1.05 2.59
CA MET A 49 10.79 1.84 1.47
C MET A 49 11.68 1.80 0.23
N LEU A 50 13.00 1.66 0.42
CA LEU A 50 13.96 1.59 -0.67
C LEU A 50 13.93 0.25 -1.43
N PHE A 51 13.34 -0.79 -0.83
CA PHE A 51 13.38 -2.15 -1.35
C PHE A 51 12.00 -2.77 -1.51
N ASP A 52 10.95 -2.08 -1.09
CA ASP A 52 9.59 -2.61 -1.02
C ASP A 52 9.02 -2.81 -2.43
N PRO A 53 8.68 -4.05 -2.82
CA PRO A 53 8.12 -4.30 -4.14
C PRO A 53 6.75 -3.65 -4.35
N ILE A 54 5.98 -3.44 -3.30
CA ILE A 54 4.68 -2.76 -3.39
C ILE A 54 4.89 -1.31 -3.83
N ILE A 55 5.83 -0.62 -3.20
CA ILE A 55 6.17 0.77 -3.54
C ILE A 55 6.72 0.84 -4.97
N ARG A 56 7.62 -0.07 -5.33
CA ARG A 56 8.21 -0.07 -6.66
C ARG A 56 7.17 -0.29 -7.75
N TRP A 57 6.24 -1.23 -7.52
CA TRP A 57 5.14 -1.45 -8.43
C TRP A 57 4.24 -0.21 -8.52
N ALA A 58 3.91 0.40 -7.40
CA ALA A 58 3.02 1.56 -7.35
C ALA A 58 3.60 2.75 -8.13
N TYR A 59 4.92 2.93 -8.10
CA TYR A 59 5.56 4.02 -8.84
C TYR A 59 5.74 3.74 -10.33
N SER A 60 5.63 2.49 -10.75
CA SER A 60 5.89 2.12 -12.15
C SER A 60 4.64 1.65 -12.91
N SER A 61 3.52 1.48 -12.24
CA SER A 61 2.33 0.87 -12.83
C SER A 61 1.07 1.57 -12.35
N VAL A 62 -0.04 1.31 -13.06
CA VAL A 62 -1.37 1.72 -12.63
C VAL A 62 -2.26 0.48 -12.59
N GLY A 63 -3.30 0.53 -11.76
CA GLY A 63 -4.24 -0.56 -11.61
C GLY A 63 -4.30 -1.06 -10.19
N ALA A 64 -4.76 -2.29 -10.02
CA ALA A 64 -4.90 -2.93 -8.72
C ALA A 64 -4.38 -4.36 -8.78
N LEU A 65 -3.60 -4.75 -7.78
CA LEU A 65 -3.06 -6.11 -7.66
C LEU A 65 -3.09 -6.58 -6.22
N ARG A 66 -3.25 -7.90 -6.03
CA ARG A 66 -2.91 -8.51 -4.75
C ARG A 66 -1.39 -8.43 -4.55
N TRP A 67 -0.96 -8.33 -3.30
CA TRP A 67 0.48 -8.35 -2.99
C TRP A 67 1.15 -9.60 -3.55
N SER A 68 0.44 -10.74 -3.52
CA SER A 68 0.98 -12.01 -4.02
C SER A 68 1.19 -12.02 -5.53
N ASP A 69 0.58 -11.10 -6.26
CA ASP A 69 0.67 -11.04 -7.72
C ASP A 69 1.62 -9.95 -8.21
N ILE A 70 2.25 -9.21 -7.31
CA ILE A 70 3.20 -8.15 -7.70
C ILE A 70 4.42 -8.79 -8.38
N PRO A 71 4.70 -8.46 -9.65
CA PRO A 71 5.77 -9.10 -10.42
C PRO A 71 7.13 -8.45 -10.21
N ILE A 72 7.47 -8.13 -8.97
CA ILE A 72 8.73 -7.48 -8.60
C ILE A 72 9.35 -8.30 -7.48
N ASP A 73 10.64 -8.59 -7.61
CA ASP A 73 11.36 -9.36 -6.62
C ASP A 73 11.37 -8.67 -5.25
N ASP A 74 11.31 -9.47 -4.21
CA ASP A 74 11.33 -9.01 -2.83
C ASP A 74 12.56 -9.60 -2.12
N PRO A 75 13.76 -9.08 -2.40
CA PRO A 75 15.00 -9.65 -1.85
C PRO A 75 15.12 -9.51 -0.33
N ARG A 76 14.41 -8.55 0.26
CA ARG A 76 14.38 -8.36 1.71
C ARG A 76 13.23 -9.10 2.37
N ARG A 77 12.40 -9.80 1.57
CA ARG A 77 11.24 -10.56 2.04
C ARG A 77 10.28 -9.70 2.86
N ILE A 78 10.07 -8.46 2.43
CA ILE A 78 9.27 -7.49 3.16
C ILE A 78 7.81 -7.94 3.26
N ILE A 79 7.23 -8.43 2.16
CA ILE A 79 5.85 -8.90 2.15
C ILE A 79 5.70 -10.11 3.08
N PHE A 80 6.66 -11.02 3.07
CA PHE A 80 6.66 -12.18 3.97
C PHE A 80 6.78 -11.73 5.44
N GLN A 81 7.67 -10.79 5.74
CA GLN A 81 7.84 -10.27 7.09
C GLN A 81 6.57 -9.58 7.59
N ALA A 82 5.85 -8.89 6.71
CA ALA A 82 4.60 -8.24 7.08
C ALA A 82 3.58 -9.23 7.65
N HIS A 83 3.62 -10.50 7.21
CA HIS A 83 2.73 -11.54 7.74
C HIS A 83 2.86 -11.71 9.26
N THR A 84 4.07 -11.59 9.78
CA THR A 84 4.30 -11.76 11.23
C THR A 84 3.75 -10.59 12.04
N PHE A 85 3.41 -9.50 11.39
CA PHE A 85 2.78 -8.33 12.00
C PHE A 85 1.26 -8.27 11.75
N GLY A 86 0.69 -9.37 11.26
CA GLY A 86 -0.75 -9.44 10.98
C GLY A 86 -1.17 -8.97 9.61
N LEU A 87 -0.23 -8.60 8.76
CA LEU A 87 -0.51 -8.12 7.40
C LEU A 87 -0.31 -9.28 6.42
N ARG A 88 -1.26 -10.21 6.41
CA ARG A 88 -1.10 -11.48 5.68
C ARG A 88 -1.61 -11.45 4.25
N TYR A 89 -2.71 -10.74 4.01
CA TYR A 89 -3.34 -10.65 2.71
C TYR A 89 -3.46 -9.18 2.37
N GLY A 90 -2.96 -8.79 1.22
CA GLY A 90 -2.97 -7.39 0.86
C GLY A 90 -3.24 -7.14 -0.60
N ALA A 91 -3.65 -5.91 -0.88
CA ALA A 91 -3.86 -5.41 -2.23
C ALA A 91 -3.29 -4.00 -2.34
N ALA A 92 -2.79 -3.68 -3.51
CA ALA A 92 -2.27 -2.34 -3.81
C ALA A 92 -3.02 -1.76 -4.99
N ILE A 93 -3.27 -0.46 -4.93
CA ILE A 93 -3.91 0.29 -6.00
C ILE A 93 -3.02 1.49 -6.33
N SER A 94 -2.78 1.70 -7.63
CA SER A 94 -2.00 2.85 -8.09
C SER A 94 -2.77 3.56 -9.19
N VAL A 95 -2.88 4.87 -9.08
CA VAL A 95 -3.52 5.72 -10.08
C VAL A 95 -2.60 6.87 -10.44
N PHE A 96 -2.73 7.32 -11.68
CA PHE A 96 -1.92 8.42 -12.19
C PHE A 96 -2.84 9.46 -12.80
N ASP A 97 -2.76 10.70 -12.31
CA ASP A 97 -3.48 11.82 -12.88
C ASP A 97 -2.68 12.34 -14.07
N GLY A 98 -3.20 12.09 -15.26
CA GLY A 98 -2.54 12.45 -16.51
C GLY A 98 -2.60 13.92 -16.88
N ASN A 99 -2.97 14.80 -15.96
CA ASN A 99 -2.97 16.24 -16.22
C ASN A 99 -1.52 16.77 -16.30
N ALA A 100 -1.38 18.07 -16.54
CA ALA A 100 -0.07 18.70 -16.70
C ALA A 100 0.84 18.55 -15.47
N ALA A 101 0.27 18.37 -14.29
CA ALA A 101 1.04 18.16 -13.06
C ALA A 101 1.56 16.74 -12.91
N GLY A 102 0.92 15.77 -13.58
CA GLY A 102 1.38 14.39 -13.63
C GLY A 102 1.53 13.73 -12.26
N LYS A 103 0.50 13.81 -11.42
CA LYS A 103 0.59 13.32 -10.04
C LYS A 103 0.09 11.90 -9.90
N ARG A 104 0.79 11.14 -9.07
CA ARG A 104 0.47 9.75 -8.76
C ARG A 104 -0.06 9.64 -7.33
N SER A 105 -1.02 8.73 -7.16
CA SER A 105 -1.51 8.36 -5.82
C SER A 105 -1.54 6.84 -5.72
N PHE A 106 -1.29 6.30 -4.53
CA PHE A 106 -1.42 4.87 -4.35
C PHE A 106 -1.91 4.53 -2.94
N GLY A 107 -2.43 3.32 -2.81
CA GLY A 107 -2.84 2.79 -1.53
C GLY A 107 -2.46 1.32 -1.40
N SER A 108 -2.23 0.90 -0.17
CA SER A 108 -1.96 -0.49 0.19
C SER A 108 -2.87 -0.87 1.35
N PHE A 109 -3.58 -1.99 1.23
CA PHE A 109 -4.66 -2.39 2.12
C PHE A 109 -4.44 -3.82 2.56
N ALA A 110 -4.61 -4.10 3.87
CA ALA A 110 -4.26 -5.39 4.42
C ALA A 110 -5.36 -6.03 5.27
N ARG A 111 -5.42 -7.36 5.21
CA ARG A 111 -6.25 -8.21 6.07
C ARG A 111 -5.36 -9.29 6.69
N SER A 112 -5.77 -9.78 7.85
CA SER A 112 -5.07 -10.89 8.51
C SER A 112 -5.86 -12.20 8.42
N ASP A 113 -7.14 -12.14 8.09
CA ASP A 113 -8.06 -13.28 8.18
C ASP A 113 -8.20 -14.06 6.87
N ARG A 114 -8.24 -13.38 5.73
CA ARG A 114 -8.44 -14.04 4.44
C ARG A 114 -8.15 -13.09 3.29
N ASP A 115 -7.90 -13.69 2.11
CA ASP A 115 -7.78 -12.95 0.86
C ASP A 115 -9.19 -12.59 0.39
N TYR A 116 -9.62 -11.39 0.72
CA TYR A 116 -10.97 -10.91 0.44
C TYR A 116 -11.02 -9.91 -0.72
N PHE A 117 -9.89 -9.58 -1.30
CA PHE A 117 -9.82 -8.56 -2.34
C PHE A 117 -10.23 -9.16 -3.69
N ASP A 118 -11.30 -8.62 -4.26
CA ASP A 118 -11.81 -9.01 -5.57
C ASP A 118 -11.17 -8.11 -6.63
N ILE A 119 -10.14 -8.61 -7.23
CA ILE A 119 -9.34 -7.86 -8.20
C ILE A 119 -9.28 -8.62 -9.51
#